data_9c1da85ff9057163db0e7c7e2f079998
#
_entry.id   9c1da85ff9057163db0e7c7e2f079998
#
_cell.length_a   1.000
_cell.length_b   1.000
_cell.length_c   1.000
_cell.angle_alpha   90.00
_cell.angle_beta   90.00
_cell.angle_gamma   90.00
#
_symmetry.space_group_name_H-M   'P 1'
#
loop_
_entity.id
_entity.type
_entity.pdbx_description
1 polymer ?
#
loop_
_entity_poly.entity_id
_entity_poly.type
_entity_poly.pdbx_seq_one_letter_code
_entity_poly.pdbx_strand_id
1 'polypeptide(L)'
;MSFDVRYTRTAREDLVRLYRLLLEHDREVAARSLDAIRKSADVLADFPFTCRKADPNNPFVRELVVPFGIAGYVALFEIEDDRTVTILAVRHQREDDFH
;
A
#
# COMPACT_ATOMS: atom_id res chain seq x y z
N MET A 1 4.92 -13.29 -15.91
CA MET A 1 5.46 -13.84 -14.67
C MET A 1 4.92 -13.07 -13.50
N SER A 2 4.66 -13.77 -12.41
CA SER A 2 4.04 -13.21 -11.23
C SER A 2 5.09 -12.92 -10.15
N PHE A 3 4.96 -11.77 -9.49
CA PHE A 3 5.82 -11.43 -8.36
C PHE A 3 5.18 -11.91 -7.06
N ASP A 4 6.01 -12.33 -6.11
CA ASP A 4 5.59 -12.54 -4.74
C ASP A 4 5.48 -11.19 -4.06
N VAL A 5 4.31 -10.86 -3.55
CA VAL A 5 4.09 -9.61 -2.83
C VAL A 5 4.20 -9.86 -1.34
N ARG A 6 5.16 -9.21 -0.71
CA ARG A 6 5.46 -9.35 0.71
C ARG A 6 5.24 -8.04 1.45
N TYR A 7 5.01 -8.14 2.75
CA TYR A 7 4.83 -6.97 3.61
C TYR A 7 5.90 -6.98 4.68
N THR A 8 6.54 -5.84 4.88
CA THR A 8 7.44 -5.67 6.02
C THR A 8 6.65 -5.64 7.31
N ARG A 9 7.34 -5.78 8.43
CA ARG A 9 6.73 -5.60 9.75
C ARG A 9 6.09 -4.23 9.88
N THR A 10 6.78 -3.19 9.45
CA THR A 10 6.27 -1.82 9.47
C THR A 10 4.98 -1.70 8.66
N ALA A 11 4.94 -2.28 7.47
CA ALA A 11 3.74 -2.25 6.64
C ALA A 11 2.56 -2.95 7.33
N ARG A 12 2.81 -4.08 7.97
CA ARG A 12 1.75 -4.79 8.71
C ARG A 12 1.25 -3.98 9.90
N GLU A 13 2.15 -3.33 10.61
CA GLU A 13 1.80 -2.45 11.72
C GLU A 13 0.97 -1.27 11.23
N ASP A 14 1.33 -0.72 10.07
CA ASP A 14 0.55 0.36 9.44
C ASP A 14 -0.87 -0.10 9.13
N LEU A 15 -1.04 -1.30 8.58
CA LEU A 15 -2.36 -1.83 8.27
C LEU A 15 -3.21 -2.01 9.53
N VAL A 16 -2.62 -2.49 10.60
CA VAL A 16 -3.32 -2.64 11.89
C VAL A 16 -3.73 -1.28 12.42
N ARG A 17 -2.84 -0.30 12.38
CA ARG A 17 -3.12 1.06 12.84
C ARG A 17 -4.28 1.68 12.05
N LEU A 18 -4.23 1.59 10.72
CA LEU A 18 -5.27 2.15 9.86
C LEU A 18 -6.61 1.46 10.08
N TYR A 19 -6.60 0.15 10.22
CA TYR A 19 -7.80 -0.63 10.49
C TYR A 19 -8.44 -0.22 11.81
N ARG A 20 -7.64 -0.08 12.87
CA ARG A 20 -8.13 0.30 14.18
C ARG A 20 -8.77 1.68 14.20
N LEU A 21 -8.19 2.63 13.47
CA LEU A 21 -8.74 3.98 13.37
C LEU A 21 -10.15 3.95 12.79
N LEU A 22 -10.37 3.17 11.74
CA LEU A 22 -11.69 3.06 11.12
C LEU A 22 -12.65 2.23 11.96
N LEU A 23 -12.15 1.22 12.66
CA LEU A 23 -12.95 0.34 13.48
C LEU A 23 -13.67 1.09 14.60
N GLU A 24 -13.08 2.19 15.10
CA GLU A 24 -13.70 3.04 16.11
C GLU A 24 -14.95 3.72 15.60
N HIS A 25 -15.07 3.89 14.29
CA HIS A 25 -16.21 4.58 13.67
C HIS A 25 -17.19 3.62 13.02
N ASP A 26 -16.69 2.67 12.23
CA ASP A 26 -17.56 1.77 11.46
C ASP A 26 -16.80 0.49 11.11
N ARG A 27 -17.31 -0.63 11.62
CA ARG A 27 -16.69 -1.93 11.41
C ARG A 27 -16.68 -2.35 9.93
N GLU A 28 -17.78 -2.07 9.21
CA GLU A 28 -17.87 -2.42 7.80
C GLU A 28 -16.90 -1.61 6.95
N VAL A 29 -16.77 -0.33 7.24
CA VAL A 29 -15.85 0.56 6.53
C VAL A 29 -14.41 0.10 6.77
N ALA A 30 -14.09 -0.30 8.00
CA ALA A 30 -12.76 -0.82 8.33
C ALA A 30 -12.44 -2.07 7.50
N ALA A 31 -13.37 -3.01 7.41
CA ALA A 31 -13.18 -4.24 6.63
C ALA A 31 -13.02 -3.95 5.14
N ARG A 32 -13.85 -3.05 4.60
CA ARG A 32 -13.76 -2.68 3.17
C ARG A 32 -12.48 -1.95 2.84
N SER A 33 -11.99 -1.14 3.76
CA SER A 33 -10.71 -0.43 3.60
C SER A 33 -9.56 -1.44 3.45
N LEU A 34 -9.52 -2.44 4.31
CA LEU A 34 -8.49 -3.46 4.27
C LEU A 34 -8.58 -4.28 2.98
N ASP A 35 -9.79 -4.61 2.55
CA ASP A 35 -10.01 -5.31 1.28
C ASP A 35 -9.55 -4.48 0.09
N ALA A 36 -9.81 -3.18 0.09
CA ALA A 36 -9.38 -2.28 -0.98
C ALA A 36 -7.85 -2.28 -1.11
N ILE A 37 -7.16 -2.24 0.02
CA ILE A 37 -5.69 -2.28 0.03
C ILE A 37 -5.20 -3.62 -0.52
N ARG A 38 -5.77 -4.72 -0.06
CA ARG A 38 -5.39 -6.07 -0.53
C ARG A 38 -5.61 -6.26 -2.01
N LYS A 39 -6.78 -5.86 -2.51
CA LYS A 39 -7.11 -5.98 -3.94
C LYS A 39 -6.20 -5.13 -4.80
N SER A 40 -5.91 -3.91 -4.36
CA SER A 40 -4.99 -3.05 -5.09
C SER A 40 -3.58 -3.63 -5.09
N ALA A 41 -3.16 -4.23 -3.98
CA ALA A 41 -1.84 -4.86 -3.89
C ALA A 41 -1.69 -6.05 -4.84
N ASP A 42 -2.79 -6.71 -5.22
CA ASP A 42 -2.75 -7.81 -6.19
C ASP A 42 -2.20 -7.35 -7.56
N VAL A 43 -2.36 -6.08 -7.89
CA VAL A 43 -1.80 -5.51 -9.12
C VAL A 43 -0.27 -5.63 -9.13
N LEU A 44 0.34 -5.58 -7.96
CA LEU A 44 1.79 -5.66 -7.84
C LEU A 44 2.35 -7.03 -8.19
N ALA A 45 1.51 -8.06 -8.14
CA ALA A 45 1.93 -9.41 -8.54
C ALA A 45 2.24 -9.47 -10.03
N ASP A 46 1.57 -8.65 -10.83
CA ASP A 46 1.71 -8.69 -12.29
C ASP A 46 2.34 -7.43 -12.88
N PHE A 47 2.03 -6.25 -12.33
CA PHE A 47 2.38 -4.98 -12.95
C PHE A 47 3.00 -3.96 -12.00
N PRO A 48 4.03 -4.31 -11.23
CA PRO A 48 4.61 -3.34 -10.27
C PRO A 48 5.25 -2.12 -10.94
N PHE A 49 5.74 -2.27 -12.17
CA PHE A 49 6.39 -1.17 -12.89
C PHE A 49 5.41 -0.16 -13.48
N THR A 50 4.10 -0.43 -13.42
CA THR A 50 3.10 0.55 -13.88
C THR A 50 2.80 1.60 -12.82
N CYS A 51 3.21 1.38 -11.57
CA CYS A 51 3.02 2.34 -10.49
C CYS A 51 4.03 3.49 -10.60
N ARG A 52 3.67 4.64 -10.02
CA ARG A 52 4.53 5.82 -10.08
C ARG A 52 5.80 5.64 -9.24
N LYS A 53 6.86 6.30 -9.63
CA LYS A 53 8.09 6.30 -8.86
C LYS A 53 7.91 7.10 -7.56
N ALA A 54 8.42 6.58 -6.48
CA ALA A 54 8.43 7.27 -5.19
C ALA A 54 9.70 8.13 -5.06
N ASP A 55 10.78 7.71 -5.71
CA ASP A 55 12.07 8.39 -5.67
C ASP A 55 12.58 8.53 -7.11
N PRO A 56 12.83 9.76 -7.60
CA PRO A 56 13.30 9.95 -8.97
C PRO A 56 14.66 9.30 -9.25
N ASN A 57 15.43 9.02 -8.19
CA ASN A 57 16.75 8.41 -8.32
C ASN A 57 16.73 6.89 -8.18
N ASN A 58 15.58 6.30 -7.82
CA ASN A 58 15.49 4.87 -7.64
C ASN A 58 14.20 4.34 -8.30
N PRO A 59 14.31 3.79 -9.52
CA PRO A 59 13.13 3.31 -10.25
C PRO A 59 12.48 2.06 -9.65
N PHE A 60 13.12 1.44 -8.67
CA PHE A 60 12.59 0.24 -8.02
C PHE A 60 11.76 0.54 -6.77
N VAL A 61 11.79 1.78 -6.29
CA VAL A 61 10.93 2.22 -5.18
C VAL A 61 9.78 2.99 -5.77
N ARG A 62 8.57 2.48 -5.54
CA ARG A 62 7.36 3.00 -6.17
C ARG A 62 6.23 3.14 -5.17
N GLU A 63 5.18 3.81 -5.60
CA GLU A 63 3.99 4.02 -4.79
C GLU A 63 2.76 3.48 -5.49
N LEU A 64 1.98 2.69 -4.77
CA LEU A 64 0.67 2.23 -5.21
C LEU A 64 -0.38 3.10 -4.55
N VAL A 65 -1.18 3.79 -5.36
CA VAL A 65 -2.30 4.58 -4.86
C VAL A 65 -3.53 3.70 -4.79
N VAL A 66 -4.14 3.64 -3.62
CA VAL A 66 -5.34 2.83 -3.36
C VAL A 66 -6.51 3.77 -3.13
N PRO A 67 -7.43 3.91 -4.11
CA PRO A 67 -8.61 4.75 -3.92
C PRO A 67 -9.54 4.15 -2.86
N PHE A 68 -10.01 4.98 -1.95
CA PHE A 68 -11.00 4.56 -0.97
C PHE A 68 -11.71 5.79 -0.41
N GLY A 69 -13.02 5.90 -0.62
CA GLY A 69 -13.79 7.05 -0.19
C GLY A 69 -13.33 8.34 -0.88
N ILE A 70 -13.29 9.43 -0.15
CA ILE A 70 -12.86 10.74 -0.66
C ILE A 70 -11.35 10.79 -0.87
N ALA A 71 -10.61 10.09 -0.03
CA ALA A 71 -9.18 9.99 -0.11
C ALA A 71 -8.82 8.53 -0.35
N GLY A 72 -7.72 8.07 0.13
CA GLY A 72 -7.32 6.68 -0.02
C GLY A 72 -6.02 6.45 0.70
N TYR A 73 -5.31 5.44 0.25
CA TYR A 73 -4.05 5.03 0.86
C TYR A 73 -2.93 5.06 -0.15
N VAL A 74 -1.73 5.14 0.34
CA VAL A 74 -0.52 5.02 -0.49
C VAL A 74 0.33 3.92 0.12
N ALA A 75 0.65 2.93 -0.69
CA ALA A 75 1.55 1.85 -0.30
C ALA A 75 2.91 2.09 -0.96
N LEU A 76 3.93 2.31 -0.15
CA LEU A 76 5.30 2.41 -0.61
C LEU A 76 5.85 1.00 -0.74
N PHE A 77 6.43 0.68 -1.90
CA PHE A 77 6.97 -0.66 -2.11
C PHE A 77 8.27 -0.62 -2.89
N GLU A 78 9.01 -1.69 -2.80
CA GLU A 78 10.26 -1.87 -3.52
C GLU A 78 10.18 -3.13 -4.37
N ILE A 79 10.62 -3.03 -5.64
CA ILE A 79 10.79 -4.18 -6.53
C ILE A 79 12.21 -4.67 -6.29
N GLU A 80 12.34 -5.73 -5.50
CA GLU A 80 13.65 -6.18 -5.03
C GLU A 80 14.44 -6.94 -6.09
N ASP A 81 13.72 -7.73 -6.89
CA ASP A 81 14.31 -8.51 -7.98
C ASP A 81 13.19 -8.86 -8.97
N ASP A 82 13.43 -9.83 -9.85
CA ASP A 82 12.45 -10.24 -10.85
C ASP A 82 11.31 -11.10 -10.28
N ARG A 83 11.31 -11.37 -8.99
CA ARG A 83 10.33 -12.24 -8.33
C ARG A 83 9.65 -11.63 -7.12
N THR A 84 10.24 -10.61 -6.51
CA THR A 84 9.82 -10.14 -5.19
C THR A 84 9.50 -8.66 -5.19
N VAL A 85 8.30 -8.34 -4.73
CA VAL A 85 7.87 -6.97 -4.40
C VAL A 85 7.60 -6.92 -2.92
N THR A 86 8.18 -5.95 -2.22
CA THR A 86 8.03 -5.79 -0.79
C THR A 86 7.36 -4.48 -0.45
N ILE A 87 6.19 -4.55 0.16
CA ILE A 87 5.50 -3.35 0.63
C ILE A 87 6.16 -2.91 1.93
N LEU A 88 6.69 -1.70 1.92
CA LEU A 88 7.52 -1.16 3.00
C LEU A 88 6.70 -0.41 4.04
N ALA A 89 5.65 0.29 3.60
CA ALA A 89 4.82 1.12 4.47
C ALA A 89 3.48 1.39 3.79
N VAL A 90 2.45 1.63 4.59
CA VAL A 90 1.13 2.02 4.08
C VAL A 90 0.66 3.20 4.92
N ARG A 91 0.18 4.25 4.25
CA ARG A 91 -0.34 5.42 4.93
C ARG A 91 -1.62 5.91 4.27
N HIS A 92 -2.40 6.65 5.01
CA HIS A 92 -3.52 7.39 4.45
C HIS A 92 -2.96 8.55 3.65
N GLN A 93 -3.57 8.89 2.53
CA GLN A 93 -3.06 9.98 1.68
C GLN A 93 -2.89 11.30 2.45
N ARG A 94 -3.76 11.57 3.42
CA ARG A 94 -3.71 12.81 4.20
C ARG A 94 -2.60 12.82 5.25
N GLU A 95 -2.05 11.69 5.62
CA GLU A 95 -0.93 11.63 6.57
C GLU A 95 0.33 12.29 6.02
N ASP A 96 0.44 12.38 4.70
CA ASP A 96 1.55 13.02 4.03
C ASP A 96 1.63 14.51 4.34
N ASP A 97 0.52 15.13 4.66
CA ASP A 97 0.42 16.56 4.88
C ASP A 97 0.99 17.00 6.23
N PHE A 98 1.43 16.06 7.04
CA PHE A 98 1.95 16.34 8.37
C PHE A 98 3.48 16.42 8.43
N HIS A 99 4.12 16.36 7.31
CA HIS A 99 5.59 16.41 7.24
C HIS A 99 6.14 17.82 7.09
#